data_6afe21c1cd4868ca2623c2603caee668
#
_entry.id   6afe21c1cd4868ca2623c2603caee668
#
_cell.length_a   1.000
_cell.length_b   1.000
_cell.length_c   1.000
_cell.angle_alpha   90.00
_cell.angle_beta   90.00
_cell.angle_gamma   90.00
#
_symmetry.space_group_name_H-M   'P 1'
#
loop_
_entity.id
_entity.type
_entity.pdbx_description
1 polymer ?
#
loop_
_entity_poly.entity_id
_entity_poly.type
_entity_poly.pdbx_seq_one_letter_code
_entity_poly.pdbx_strand_id
1 'polypeptide(L)'
;FLIENHERKEGILIQKPLQEIENITNIFPLSKEMMMGYQSELFFSIKGFTVKTTGKRINWINPTFEYAKSLKMNHNDKYLNYISLRQKHLLTEYLNYFPEDRFIFNEYRDEFNMIKFKLYERYVSKFIRKEIDMKDIEYPLKPLVYELHNQYKESGEKINIKVVSDYMHQLDGKKIMFIRNRLKS
;
A
#
# COMPACT_ATOMS: atom_id res chain seq x y z
N PHE A 1 -38.30 6.11 8.33
CA PHE A 1 -37.02 5.50 7.87
C PHE A 1 -35.89 6.21 8.57
N LEU A 2 -35.00 5.47 9.22
CA LEU A 2 -33.79 6.01 9.84
C LEU A 2 -32.63 5.60 8.94
N ILE A 3 -31.89 6.56 8.40
CA ILE A 3 -30.68 6.31 7.62
C ILE A 3 -29.53 6.74 8.51
N GLU A 4 -28.60 5.84 8.76
CA GLU A 4 -27.39 6.11 9.52
C GLU A 4 -26.22 6.17 8.53
N ASN A 5 -25.46 7.25 8.55
CA ASN A 5 -24.25 7.40 7.76
C ASN A 5 -23.01 7.15 8.64
N HIS A 6 -22.03 6.49 8.08
CA HIS A 6 -20.75 6.20 8.74
C HIS A 6 -19.64 6.94 7.99
N GLU A 7 -19.23 8.08 8.52
CA GLU A 7 -18.05 8.80 8.03
C GLU A 7 -16.76 8.35 8.74
N ARG A 8 -15.66 8.37 8.02
CA ARG A 8 -14.35 8.14 8.58
C ARG A 8 -13.65 9.48 8.85
N LYS A 9 -13.40 9.80 10.12
CA LYS A 9 -12.58 10.93 10.52
C LYS A 9 -11.37 10.39 11.30
N GLU A 10 -10.16 10.73 10.85
CA GLU A 10 -8.90 10.35 11.55
C GLU A 10 -8.75 8.86 11.88
N GLY A 11 -9.23 7.99 11.00
CA GLY A 11 -9.16 6.54 11.20
C GLY A 11 -10.26 5.95 12.10
N ILE A 12 -11.12 6.76 12.67
CA ILE A 12 -12.27 6.36 13.52
C ILE A 12 -13.53 6.40 12.67
N LEU A 13 -14.32 5.33 12.71
CA LEU A 13 -15.67 5.30 12.14
C LEU A 13 -16.60 6.06 13.07
N ILE A 14 -17.01 7.24 12.66
CA ILE A 14 -18.01 8.03 13.39
C ILE A 14 -19.37 7.73 12.78
N GLN A 15 -20.28 7.20 13.59
CA GLN A 15 -21.68 7.07 13.23
C GLN A 15 -22.35 8.41 13.45
N LYS A 16 -22.81 9.06 12.37
CA LYS A 16 -23.60 10.29 12.46
C LYS A 16 -25.06 10.01 12.17
N PRO A 17 -25.98 10.54 12.96
CA PRO A 17 -27.40 10.53 12.62
C PRO A 17 -27.63 11.37 11.34
N LEU A 18 -28.57 10.97 10.53
CA LEU A 18 -28.88 11.57 9.22
C LEU A 18 -29.14 13.08 9.28
N GLN A 19 -29.67 13.56 10.40
CA GLN A 19 -30.01 14.96 10.64
C GLN A 19 -28.80 15.91 10.66
N GLU A 20 -27.59 15.38 10.82
CA GLU A 20 -26.35 16.16 10.81
C GLU A 20 -25.69 16.26 9.42
N ILE A 21 -26.26 15.59 8.42
CA ILE A 21 -25.75 15.63 7.06
C ILE A 21 -26.59 16.62 6.26
N GLU A 22 -26.07 17.83 6.10
CA GLU A 22 -26.69 18.85 5.25
C GLU A 22 -26.96 18.27 3.84
N ASN A 23 -28.21 18.41 3.37
CA ASN A 23 -28.73 17.99 2.06
C ASN A 23 -29.19 16.53 1.90
N ILE A 24 -29.22 15.68 2.92
CA ILE A 24 -29.81 14.32 2.78
C ILE A 24 -31.36 14.35 2.85
N THR A 25 -31.96 15.40 3.36
CA THR A 25 -33.42 15.55 3.41
C THR A 25 -34.09 15.51 2.04
N ASN A 26 -33.33 15.70 0.95
CA ASN A 26 -33.84 15.63 -0.44
C ASN A 26 -33.68 14.24 -1.07
N ILE A 27 -33.19 13.24 -0.35
CA ILE A 27 -32.88 11.89 -0.87
C ILE A 27 -33.99 10.88 -0.51
N PHE A 28 -35.23 11.26 -0.48
CA PHE A 28 -36.34 10.33 -0.29
C PHE A 28 -37.36 10.44 -1.41
N PRO A 29 -37.76 9.29 -2.00
CA PRO A 29 -37.35 7.91 -1.69
C PRO A 29 -36.02 7.54 -2.33
N LEU A 30 -35.13 6.87 -1.58
CA LEU A 30 -33.87 6.31 -2.08
C LEU A 30 -34.19 5.30 -3.20
N SER A 31 -34.08 5.72 -4.46
CA SER A 31 -34.17 4.80 -5.58
C SER A 31 -32.86 4.00 -5.72
N LYS A 32 -32.95 2.85 -6.38
CA LYS A 32 -31.76 2.03 -6.67
C LYS A 32 -30.73 2.82 -7.47
N GLU A 33 -31.18 3.73 -8.34
CA GLU A 33 -30.35 4.62 -9.16
C GLU A 33 -29.59 5.64 -8.30
N MET A 34 -30.22 6.18 -7.27
CA MET A 34 -29.55 7.10 -6.32
C MET A 34 -28.48 6.37 -5.50
N MET A 35 -28.76 5.13 -5.06
CA MET A 35 -27.75 4.30 -4.38
C MET A 35 -26.55 4.02 -5.30
N MET A 36 -26.79 3.82 -6.60
CA MET A 36 -25.73 3.65 -7.59
C MET A 36 -24.94 4.94 -7.85
N GLY A 37 -25.56 6.10 -7.77
CA GLY A 37 -24.87 7.41 -7.89
C GLY A 37 -23.84 7.66 -6.80
N TYR A 38 -23.97 7.03 -5.62
CA TYR A 38 -22.96 7.08 -4.56
C TYR A 38 -21.77 6.12 -4.76
N GLN A 39 -21.71 5.40 -5.87
CA GLN A 39 -20.56 4.58 -6.27
C GLN A 39 -19.43 5.41 -6.90
N SER A 40 -19.61 6.72 -7.05
CA SER A 40 -18.57 7.59 -7.61
C SER A 40 -17.36 7.67 -6.64
N GLU A 41 -16.18 7.87 -7.21
CA GLU A 41 -14.93 8.00 -6.47
C GLU A 41 -14.96 9.08 -5.36
N LEU A 42 -15.80 10.11 -5.56
CA LEU A 42 -15.99 11.21 -4.62
C LEU A 42 -16.59 10.78 -3.27
N PHE A 43 -17.24 9.62 -3.21
CA PHE A 43 -17.91 9.13 -2.00
C PHE A 43 -17.23 7.92 -1.34
N PHE A 44 -15.96 7.67 -1.65
CA PHE A 44 -15.23 6.57 -1.04
C PHE A 44 -15.08 6.66 0.49
N SER A 45 -15.31 7.83 1.09
CA SER A 45 -15.32 8.04 2.54
C SER A 45 -16.57 7.48 3.22
N ILE A 46 -17.66 7.28 2.46
CA ILE A 46 -18.94 6.79 2.98
C ILE A 46 -18.97 5.28 2.90
N LYS A 47 -19.01 4.60 4.07
CA LYS A 47 -19.05 3.14 4.15
C LYS A 47 -20.31 2.55 3.52
N GLY A 48 -21.47 3.21 3.70
CA GLY A 48 -22.75 2.72 3.22
C GLY A 48 -23.91 3.30 3.99
N PHE A 49 -25.08 2.72 3.77
CA PHE A 49 -26.34 3.16 4.37
C PHE A 49 -27.05 1.99 5.03
N THR A 50 -27.74 2.28 6.13
CA THR A 50 -28.67 1.36 6.75
C THR A 50 -30.07 1.93 6.64
N VAL A 51 -30.95 1.22 5.95
CA VAL A 51 -32.37 1.56 5.89
C VAL A 51 -33.11 0.70 6.90
N LYS A 52 -33.75 1.34 7.86
CA LYS A 52 -34.58 0.69 8.88
C LYS A 52 -36.06 0.96 8.57
N THR A 53 -36.85 -0.08 8.46
CA THR A 53 -38.31 -0.02 8.37
C THR A 53 -38.90 -0.79 9.54
N THR A 54 -40.23 -0.70 9.73
CA THR A 54 -40.94 -1.45 10.75
C THR A 54 -40.68 -2.96 10.57
N GLY A 55 -39.83 -3.52 11.43
CA GLY A 55 -39.50 -4.95 11.44
C GLY A 55 -38.42 -5.41 10.44
N LYS A 56 -37.81 -4.52 9.61
CA LYS A 56 -36.75 -4.89 8.67
C LYS A 56 -35.59 -3.90 8.71
N ARG A 57 -34.37 -4.42 8.57
CA ARG A 57 -33.14 -3.63 8.40
C ARG A 57 -32.43 -4.10 7.13
N ILE A 58 -32.13 -3.17 6.25
CA ILE A 58 -31.38 -3.42 5.01
C ILE A 58 -30.11 -2.60 5.07
N ASN A 59 -28.96 -3.26 4.97
CA ASN A 59 -27.67 -2.60 4.89
C ASN A 59 -27.22 -2.57 3.43
N TRP A 60 -26.85 -1.41 2.93
CA TRP A 60 -26.14 -1.25 1.68
C TRP A 60 -24.72 -0.81 1.99
N ILE A 61 -23.75 -1.52 1.44
CA ILE A 61 -22.32 -1.22 1.59
C ILE A 61 -21.83 -0.58 0.30
N ASN A 62 -21.12 0.53 0.42
CA ASN A 62 -20.53 1.22 -0.73
C ASN A 62 -19.35 0.41 -1.28
N PRO A 63 -19.43 -0.11 -2.52
CA PRO A 63 -18.34 -0.88 -3.12
C PRO A 63 -17.04 -0.09 -3.24
N THR A 64 -17.13 1.21 -3.55
CA THR A 64 -15.97 2.10 -3.66
C THR A 64 -15.25 2.26 -2.32
N PHE A 65 -16.01 2.36 -1.22
CA PHE A 65 -15.44 2.37 0.13
C PHE A 65 -14.72 1.06 0.45
N GLU A 66 -15.34 -0.09 0.20
CA GLU A 66 -14.72 -1.40 0.47
C GLU A 66 -13.46 -1.59 -0.42
N TYR A 67 -13.51 -1.12 -1.66
CA TYR A 67 -12.34 -1.15 -2.54
C TYR A 67 -11.20 -0.26 -2.00
N ALA A 68 -11.48 1.01 -1.71
CA ALA A 68 -10.49 1.93 -1.13
C ALA A 68 -9.92 1.39 0.19
N LYS A 69 -10.78 0.79 1.03
CA LYS A 69 -10.35 0.13 2.26
C LYS A 69 -9.42 -1.06 2.00
N SER A 70 -9.71 -1.86 0.97
CA SER A 70 -8.88 -3.02 0.60
C SER A 70 -7.46 -2.62 0.17
N LEU A 71 -7.30 -1.43 -0.43
CA LEU A 71 -6.00 -0.87 -0.80
C LEU A 71 -5.11 -0.56 0.42
N LYS A 72 -5.69 -0.33 1.60
CA LYS A 72 -4.90 -0.15 2.83
C LYS A 72 -4.21 -1.40 3.31
N MET A 73 -4.50 -2.55 2.68
CA MET A 73 -4.01 -3.86 3.10
C MET A 73 -4.26 -4.11 4.60
N ASN A 74 -3.90 -5.25 5.12
CA ASN A 74 -4.03 -5.57 6.55
C ASN A 74 -2.70 -5.38 7.30
N HIS A 75 -1.91 -4.38 6.90
CA HIS A 75 -0.65 -4.08 7.57
C HIS A 75 -0.82 -2.93 8.55
N ASN A 76 -0.37 -3.12 9.79
CA ASN A 76 -0.31 -2.04 10.79
C ASN A 76 0.83 -1.05 10.49
N ASP A 77 1.87 -1.50 9.76
CA ASP A 77 3.02 -0.69 9.38
C ASP A 77 2.82 -0.07 7.99
N LYS A 78 2.95 1.25 7.90
CA LYS A 78 2.77 1.99 6.63
C LYS A 78 3.83 1.64 5.59
N TYR A 79 5.05 1.30 6.01
CA TYR A 79 6.11 0.90 5.07
C TYR A 79 5.82 -0.46 4.44
N LEU A 80 5.32 -1.43 5.22
CA LEU A 80 4.86 -2.71 4.68
C LEU A 80 3.70 -2.53 3.71
N ASN A 81 2.77 -1.61 4.01
CA ASN A 81 1.70 -1.27 3.09
C ASN A 81 2.26 -0.72 1.77
N TYR A 82 3.19 0.24 1.86
CA TYR A 82 3.88 0.79 0.68
C TYR A 82 4.55 -0.30 -0.16
N ILE A 83 5.32 -1.22 0.47
CA ILE A 83 5.99 -2.31 -0.25
C ILE A 83 4.96 -3.22 -0.95
N SER A 84 3.90 -3.62 -0.25
CA SER A 84 2.84 -4.47 -0.81
C SER A 84 2.12 -3.82 -1.99
N LEU A 85 1.81 -2.53 -1.89
CA LEU A 85 1.20 -1.76 -2.98
C LEU A 85 2.16 -1.61 -4.17
N ARG A 86 3.44 -1.38 -3.90
CA ARG A 86 4.49 -1.31 -4.93
C ARG A 86 4.60 -2.61 -5.70
N GLN A 87 4.67 -3.74 -5.01
CA GLN A 87 4.78 -5.08 -5.61
C GLN A 87 3.55 -5.45 -6.45
N LYS A 88 2.38 -4.96 -6.08
CA LYS A 88 1.12 -5.15 -6.81
C LYS A 88 0.84 -4.08 -7.87
N HIS A 89 1.72 -3.11 -8.05
CA HIS A 89 1.55 -1.97 -8.96
C HIS A 89 0.32 -1.09 -8.65
N LEU A 90 -0.11 -1.03 -7.38
CA LEU A 90 -1.29 -0.32 -6.92
C LEU A 90 -1.00 1.04 -6.25
N LEU A 91 0.26 1.52 -6.26
CA LEU A 91 0.65 2.77 -5.58
C LEU A 91 -0.10 4.00 -6.11
N THR A 92 -0.22 4.13 -7.44
CA THR A 92 -0.90 5.26 -8.06
C THR A 92 -2.38 5.26 -7.68
N GLU A 93 -3.00 4.10 -7.75
CA GLU A 93 -4.40 3.92 -7.41
C GLU A 93 -4.67 4.21 -5.92
N TYR A 94 -3.81 3.71 -5.03
CA TYR A 94 -3.89 4.03 -3.61
C TYR A 94 -3.83 5.55 -3.36
N LEU A 95 -2.89 6.26 -4.02
CA LEU A 95 -2.70 7.70 -3.83
C LEU A 95 -3.83 8.56 -4.44
N ASN A 96 -4.67 8.00 -5.31
CA ASN A 96 -5.89 8.66 -5.75
C ASN A 96 -6.94 8.73 -4.63
N TYR A 97 -7.01 7.68 -3.78
CA TYR A 97 -7.91 7.64 -2.62
C TYR A 97 -7.32 8.27 -1.35
N PHE A 98 -5.99 8.23 -1.20
CA PHE A 98 -5.27 8.66 0.01
C PHE A 98 -4.11 9.59 -0.35
N PRO A 99 -4.40 10.78 -0.93
CA PRO A 99 -3.35 11.72 -1.38
C PRO A 99 -2.49 12.26 -0.24
N GLU A 100 -2.99 12.23 1.00
CA GLU A 100 -2.28 12.62 2.22
C GLU A 100 -1.04 11.76 2.49
N ASP A 101 -1.03 10.52 2.04
CA ASP A 101 0.12 9.62 2.21
C ASP A 101 1.23 9.84 1.17
N ARG A 102 1.06 10.75 0.20
CA ARG A 102 2.02 10.99 -0.89
C ARG A 102 3.41 11.37 -0.37
N PHE A 103 3.46 12.24 0.64
CA PHE A 103 4.73 12.69 1.20
C PHE A 103 5.52 11.52 1.80
N ILE A 104 4.92 10.78 2.71
CA ILE A 104 5.58 9.63 3.37
C ILE A 104 5.94 8.52 2.37
N PHE A 105 5.11 8.32 1.33
CA PHE A 105 5.41 7.32 0.30
C PHE A 105 6.56 7.73 -0.62
N ASN A 106 6.80 9.02 -0.82
CA ASN A 106 7.99 9.51 -1.49
C ASN A 106 9.25 9.21 -0.67
N GLU A 107 9.23 9.45 0.66
CA GLU A 107 10.34 9.06 1.54
C GLU A 107 10.61 7.56 1.48
N TYR A 108 9.56 6.73 1.52
CA TYR A 108 9.70 5.28 1.42
C TYR A 108 10.25 4.81 0.06
N ARG A 109 9.89 5.50 -1.02
CA ARG A 109 10.47 5.28 -2.35
C ARG A 109 11.98 5.55 -2.34
N ASP A 110 12.39 6.65 -1.74
CA ASP A 110 13.79 7.05 -1.71
C ASP A 110 14.62 6.10 -0.84
N GLU A 111 14.08 5.66 0.29
CA GLU A 111 14.69 4.62 1.12
C GLU A 111 14.81 3.27 0.39
N PHE A 112 13.76 2.85 -0.31
CA PHE A 112 13.79 1.62 -1.12
C PHE A 112 14.84 1.71 -2.23
N ASN A 113 14.95 2.85 -2.90
CA ASN A 113 15.95 3.09 -3.91
C ASN A 113 17.37 3.10 -3.33
N MET A 114 17.56 3.69 -2.15
CA MET A 114 18.84 3.66 -1.44
C MET A 114 19.29 2.21 -1.17
N ILE A 115 18.40 1.36 -0.66
CA ILE A 115 18.71 -0.07 -0.43
C ILE A 115 19.08 -0.76 -1.73
N LYS A 116 18.33 -0.51 -2.80
CA LYS A 116 18.57 -1.08 -4.15
C LYS A 116 19.96 -0.70 -4.68
N PHE A 117 20.31 0.58 -4.63
CA PHE A 117 21.60 1.06 -5.11
C PHE A 117 22.74 0.52 -4.25
N LYS A 118 22.58 0.49 -2.93
CA LYS A 118 23.57 -0.07 -2.02
C LYS A 118 23.80 -1.57 -2.27
N LEU A 119 22.74 -2.33 -2.46
CA LEU A 119 22.83 -3.75 -2.81
C LEU A 119 23.60 -3.96 -4.12
N TYR A 120 23.27 -3.19 -5.17
CA TYR A 120 23.97 -3.24 -6.46
C TYR A 120 25.46 -2.87 -6.32
N GLU A 121 25.76 -1.80 -5.60
CA GLU A 121 27.13 -1.36 -5.33
C GLU A 121 27.94 -2.46 -4.65
N ARG A 122 27.40 -3.09 -3.59
CA ARG A 122 28.08 -4.19 -2.88
C ARG A 122 28.30 -5.40 -3.78
N TYR A 123 27.33 -5.72 -4.63
CA TYR A 123 27.51 -6.78 -5.63
C TYR A 123 28.66 -6.45 -6.60
N VAL A 124 28.69 -5.25 -7.17
CA VAL A 124 29.75 -4.81 -8.10
C VAL A 124 31.10 -4.81 -7.43
N SER A 125 31.24 -4.22 -6.23
CA SER A 125 32.51 -4.16 -5.50
C SER A 125 33.04 -5.55 -5.14
N LYS A 126 32.15 -6.51 -4.80
CA LYS A 126 32.57 -7.86 -4.45
C LYS A 126 32.90 -8.74 -5.65
N PHE A 127 31.99 -8.83 -6.63
CA PHE A 127 32.09 -9.84 -7.69
C PHE A 127 32.65 -9.32 -9.01
N ILE A 128 32.52 -8.02 -9.28
CA ILE A 128 33.03 -7.43 -10.52
C ILE A 128 34.41 -6.81 -10.32
N ARG A 129 34.53 -5.87 -9.35
CA ARG A 129 35.77 -5.15 -9.09
C ARG A 129 36.72 -5.91 -8.16
N LYS A 130 36.20 -6.80 -7.31
CA LYS A 130 36.96 -7.58 -6.31
C LYS A 130 37.68 -6.69 -5.30
N GLU A 131 37.09 -5.56 -4.94
CA GLU A 131 37.66 -4.54 -4.03
C GLU A 131 37.41 -4.86 -2.56
N ILE A 132 36.33 -5.60 -2.25
CA ILE A 132 35.91 -5.92 -0.88
C ILE A 132 35.69 -7.40 -0.66
N ASP A 133 35.79 -7.83 0.61
CA ASP A 133 35.41 -9.17 1.02
C ASP A 133 33.95 -9.23 1.51
N MET A 134 33.40 -10.47 1.58
CA MET A 134 32.04 -10.66 2.10
C MET A 134 31.90 -10.20 3.57
N LYS A 135 32.98 -10.23 4.35
CA LYS A 135 32.99 -9.72 5.72
C LYS A 135 32.71 -8.21 5.80
N ASP A 136 33.11 -7.47 4.76
CA ASP A 136 33.01 -6.01 4.68
C ASP A 136 31.62 -5.53 4.21
N ILE A 137 30.77 -6.46 3.73
CA ILE A 137 29.39 -6.16 3.34
C ILE A 137 28.52 -6.13 4.61
N GLU A 138 27.59 -5.18 4.65
CA GLU A 138 26.61 -5.06 5.73
C GLU A 138 25.82 -6.35 5.91
N TYR A 139 25.68 -6.80 7.17
CA TYR A 139 25.04 -8.07 7.51
C TYR A 139 23.74 -8.35 6.78
N PRO A 140 22.75 -7.41 6.71
CA PRO A 140 21.47 -7.69 6.08
C PRO A 140 21.56 -7.82 4.56
N LEU A 141 22.63 -7.34 3.92
CA LEU A 141 22.81 -7.42 2.47
C LEU A 141 23.58 -8.66 2.02
N LYS A 142 24.34 -9.30 2.91
CA LYS A 142 25.18 -10.48 2.57
C LYS A 142 24.38 -11.59 1.85
N PRO A 143 23.24 -12.05 2.39
CA PRO A 143 22.47 -13.10 1.73
C PRO A 143 22.02 -12.71 0.32
N LEU A 144 21.57 -11.45 0.15
CA LEU A 144 21.07 -10.97 -1.14
C LEU A 144 22.17 -10.88 -2.19
N VAL A 145 23.37 -10.44 -1.79
CA VAL A 145 24.55 -10.41 -2.67
C VAL A 145 24.91 -11.81 -3.14
N TYR A 146 24.81 -12.84 -2.28
CA TYR A 146 25.00 -14.24 -2.66
C TYR A 146 23.91 -14.75 -3.59
N GLU A 147 22.65 -14.48 -3.28
CA GLU A 147 21.51 -14.88 -4.10
C GLU A 147 21.61 -14.30 -5.53
N LEU A 148 21.94 -13.01 -5.66
CA LEU A 148 22.20 -12.37 -6.96
C LEU A 148 23.37 -13.04 -7.74
N HIS A 149 24.43 -13.42 -7.03
CA HIS A 149 25.56 -14.10 -7.67
C HIS A 149 25.21 -15.52 -8.13
N ASN A 150 24.39 -16.24 -7.37
CA ASN A 150 23.88 -17.54 -7.79
C ASN A 150 22.96 -17.41 -9.01
N GLN A 151 22.08 -16.41 -9.02
CA GLN A 151 21.26 -16.10 -10.20
C GLN A 151 22.12 -15.84 -11.45
N TYR A 152 23.22 -15.08 -11.32
CA TYR A 152 24.18 -14.89 -12.40
C TYR A 152 24.80 -16.21 -12.88
N LYS A 153 25.20 -17.09 -11.96
CA LYS A 153 25.80 -18.38 -12.30
C LYS A 153 24.83 -19.30 -13.03
N GLU A 154 23.57 -19.28 -12.66
CA GLU A 154 22.53 -20.14 -13.23
C GLU A 154 22.04 -19.63 -14.59
N SER A 155 21.81 -18.31 -14.71
CA SER A 155 21.23 -17.71 -15.92
C SER A 155 22.27 -17.22 -16.94
N GLY A 156 23.49 -16.92 -16.51
CA GLY A 156 24.49 -16.21 -17.31
C GLY A 156 24.16 -14.72 -17.54
N GLU A 157 23.03 -14.24 -17.06
CA GLU A 157 22.58 -12.86 -17.24
C GLU A 157 23.38 -11.90 -16.33
N LYS A 158 23.97 -10.86 -16.94
CA LYS A 158 24.73 -9.86 -16.17
C LYS A 158 23.83 -9.11 -15.18
N ILE A 159 24.23 -9.12 -13.92
CA ILE A 159 23.54 -8.37 -12.88
C ILE A 159 23.75 -6.86 -13.11
N ASN A 160 22.64 -6.19 -13.38
CA ASN A 160 22.56 -4.74 -13.53
C ASN A 160 21.50 -4.19 -12.55
N ILE A 161 21.33 -2.87 -12.52
CA ILE A 161 20.40 -2.23 -11.58
C ILE A 161 18.93 -2.62 -11.82
N LYS A 162 18.57 -3.00 -13.06
CA LYS A 162 17.24 -3.49 -13.39
C LYS A 162 17.01 -4.88 -12.79
N VAL A 163 17.94 -5.80 -12.97
CA VAL A 163 17.89 -7.16 -12.37
C VAL A 163 17.79 -7.06 -10.85
N VAL A 164 18.57 -6.18 -10.21
CA VAL A 164 18.46 -5.94 -8.77
C VAL A 164 17.10 -5.37 -8.39
N SER A 165 16.54 -4.47 -9.18
CA SER A 165 15.19 -3.94 -8.96
C SER A 165 14.13 -5.03 -9.02
N ASP A 166 14.18 -5.88 -10.05
CA ASP A 166 13.22 -6.97 -10.27
C ASP A 166 13.35 -8.01 -9.15
N TYR A 167 14.58 -8.34 -8.75
CA TYR A 167 14.85 -9.20 -7.60
C TYR A 167 14.25 -8.63 -6.31
N MET A 168 14.46 -7.34 -6.02
CA MET A 168 13.88 -6.71 -4.83
C MET A 168 12.35 -6.66 -4.84
N HIS A 169 11.71 -6.57 -6.01
CA HIS A 169 10.26 -6.65 -6.13
C HIS A 169 9.69 -8.03 -5.77
N GLN A 170 10.50 -9.08 -5.85
CA GLN A 170 10.10 -10.45 -5.50
C GLN A 170 10.35 -10.79 -4.02
N LEU A 171 11.13 -9.97 -3.31
CA LEU A 171 11.43 -10.22 -1.90
C LEU A 171 10.20 -10.02 -1.02
N ASP A 172 10.09 -10.84 0.03
CA ASP A 172 9.09 -10.62 1.08
C ASP A 172 9.23 -9.20 1.68
N GLY A 173 8.10 -8.50 1.81
CA GLY A 173 8.05 -7.17 2.39
C GLY A 173 8.65 -7.07 3.79
N LYS A 174 8.51 -8.12 4.62
CA LYS A 174 9.13 -8.19 5.94
C LYS A 174 10.66 -8.27 5.85
N LYS A 175 11.20 -9.00 4.83
CA LYS A 175 12.64 -9.05 4.57
C LYS A 175 13.18 -7.67 4.19
N ILE A 176 12.46 -6.94 3.32
CA ILE A 176 12.81 -5.56 2.93
C ILE A 176 12.77 -4.63 4.16
N MET A 177 11.74 -4.71 4.98
CA MET A 177 11.61 -3.92 6.21
C MET A 177 12.74 -4.23 7.20
N PHE A 178 13.11 -5.49 7.38
CA PHE A 178 14.24 -5.87 8.22
C PHE A 178 15.55 -5.24 7.73
N ILE A 179 15.82 -5.31 6.42
CA ILE A 179 17.02 -4.71 5.80
C ILE A 179 17.04 -3.20 6.04
N ARG A 180 15.90 -2.52 5.76
CA ARG A 180 15.73 -1.10 6.01
C ARG A 180 16.11 -0.71 7.44
N ASN A 181 15.54 -1.41 8.41
CA ASN A 181 15.73 -1.10 9.82
C ASN A 181 17.20 -1.31 10.26
N ARG A 182 17.85 -2.36 9.75
CA ARG A 182 19.24 -2.67 10.05
C ARG A 182 20.25 -1.76 9.34
N LEU A 183 19.88 -1.13 8.25
CA LEU A 183 20.73 -0.15 7.56
C LEU A 183 20.61 1.26 8.15
N LYS A 184 19.56 1.53 8.95
CA LYS A 184 19.35 2.81 9.66
C LYS A 184 19.95 2.81 11.06
N SER A 185 20.18 1.64 11.65
CA SER A 185 20.83 1.48 12.96
C SER A 185 22.34 1.55 12.83
#